data_06be72c6356db28a02b6f41cf56fd609
#
_entry.id   06be72c6356db28a02b6f41cf56fd609
#
_cell.length_a   1.000
_cell.length_b   1.000
_cell.length_c   1.000
_cell.angle_alpha   90.00
_cell.angle_beta   90.00
_cell.angle_gamma   90.00
#
_symmetry.space_group_name_H-M   'P 1'
#
loop_
_entity.id
_entity.type
_entity.pdbx_description
1 polymer ?
#
loop_
_entity_poly.entity_id
_entity_poly.type
_entity_poly.pdbx_seq_one_letter_code
_entity_poly.pdbx_strand_id
1 'polypeptide(L)'
;KHFHTTCACPRFSKEKCEENAFVVDRLEEAGAILIGKTNLDQFATGLVGTRTPYGICSSVFNREYMSGGSSSGSSVSVAQGYVSFALGTDTAGSGRVPAMCNHIIGYKPTRGLLSARGVVAACRSLDCVSIFSETIRDAQLVGSIVCQFDAKDNYSRSFQIRSCPWIETSTFRFGIANEETLLFFNDQLN
;
A
#
# COMPACT_ATOMS: atom_id res chain seq x y z
N LYS A 1 14.57 -8.00 5.87
CA LYS A 1 15.71 -8.66 6.56
C LYS A 1 16.08 -7.84 7.78
N HIS A 2 16.63 -8.46 8.82
CA HIS A 2 17.06 -7.83 10.08
C HIS A 2 15.94 -7.27 10.98
N PHE A 3 14.70 -7.19 10.54
CA PHE A 3 13.56 -6.75 11.32
C PHE A 3 12.63 -7.93 11.63
N HIS A 4 11.96 -7.87 12.77
CA HIS A 4 10.89 -8.81 13.09
C HIS A 4 9.68 -8.57 12.20
N THR A 5 9.00 -9.64 11.82
CA THR A 5 7.72 -9.58 11.12
C THR A 5 6.66 -10.17 12.00
N THR A 6 5.87 -9.34 12.66
CA THR A 6 4.83 -9.78 13.59
C THR A 6 3.43 -9.75 12.99
N CYS A 7 3.21 -8.98 11.92
CA CYS A 7 1.89 -8.75 11.34
C CYS A 7 0.84 -8.32 12.37
N ALA A 8 1.24 -7.48 13.35
CA ALA A 8 0.46 -7.09 14.52
C ALA A 8 -0.02 -8.28 15.38
N CYS A 9 0.66 -9.43 15.30
CA CYS A 9 0.42 -10.60 16.14
C CYS A 9 1.70 -10.95 16.91
N PRO A 10 1.75 -10.72 18.24
CA PRO A 10 2.96 -11.00 19.05
C PRO A 10 3.39 -12.46 19.05
N ARG A 11 2.48 -13.37 18.70
CA ARG A 11 2.73 -14.82 18.66
C ARG A 11 3.18 -15.32 17.29
N PHE A 12 3.13 -14.48 16.24
CA PHE A 12 3.36 -14.93 14.87
C PHE A 12 4.83 -15.25 14.59
N SER A 13 5.74 -14.36 14.96
CA SER A 13 7.18 -14.60 14.82
C SER A 13 7.95 -13.87 15.90
N LYS A 14 8.95 -14.54 16.48
CA LYS A 14 9.90 -13.94 17.43
C LYS A 14 11.27 -13.72 16.81
N GLU A 15 11.49 -14.22 15.61
CA GLU A 15 12.77 -14.16 14.90
C GLU A 15 12.79 -13.04 13.88
N LYS A 16 13.98 -12.56 13.57
CA LYS A 16 14.20 -11.60 12.49
C LYS A 16 14.11 -12.32 11.15
N CYS A 17 13.56 -11.64 10.16
CA CYS A 17 13.53 -12.18 8.80
C CYS A 17 14.95 -12.34 8.26
N GLU A 18 15.24 -13.48 7.67
CA GLU A 18 16.52 -13.79 7.03
C GLU A 18 16.61 -13.17 5.63
N GLU A 19 15.49 -13.09 4.93
CA GLU A 19 15.39 -12.55 3.58
C GLU A 19 14.47 -11.33 3.52
N ASN A 20 14.72 -10.49 2.55
CA ASN A 20 13.81 -9.41 2.18
C ASN A 20 12.65 -9.93 1.30
N ALA A 21 11.55 -9.19 1.28
CA ALA A 21 10.61 -9.32 0.18
C ALA A 21 11.25 -8.82 -1.12
N PHE A 22 10.84 -9.40 -2.26
CA PHE A 22 11.38 -9.04 -3.58
C PHE A 22 11.39 -7.53 -3.85
N VAL A 23 10.27 -6.87 -3.58
CA VAL A 23 10.13 -5.41 -3.78
C VAL A 23 11.09 -4.60 -2.89
N VAL A 24 11.44 -5.10 -1.71
CA VAL A 24 12.41 -4.45 -0.82
C VAL A 24 13.82 -4.60 -1.37
N ASP A 25 14.20 -5.78 -1.87
CA ASP A 25 15.49 -5.98 -2.53
C ASP A 25 15.68 -5.01 -3.70
N ARG A 26 14.65 -4.86 -4.56
CA ARG A 26 14.72 -3.92 -5.69
C ARG A 26 14.91 -2.48 -5.26
N LEU A 27 14.28 -2.06 -4.18
CA LEU A 27 14.44 -0.71 -3.64
C LEU A 27 15.82 -0.48 -3.03
N GLU A 28 16.33 -1.44 -2.24
CA GLU A 28 17.68 -1.33 -1.67
C GLU A 28 18.76 -1.33 -2.77
N GLU A 29 18.61 -2.14 -3.82
CA GLU A 29 19.50 -2.12 -4.99
C GLU A 29 19.46 -0.79 -5.75
N ALA A 30 18.31 -0.10 -5.74
CA ALA A 30 18.16 1.24 -6.31
C ALA A 30 18.65 2.37 -5.39
N GLY A 31 19.17 2.02 -4.20
CA GLY A 31 19.75 2.98 -3.25
C GLY A 31 18.79 3.47 -2.18
N ALA A 32 17.60 2.89 -2.05
CA ALA A 32 16.70 3.23 -0.96
C ALA A 32 17.23 2.71 0.39
N ILE A 33 17.00 3.48 1.44
CA ILE A 33 17.40 3.15 2.80
C ILE A 33 16.18 2.64 3.57
N LEU A 34 16.22 1.38 4.01
CA LEU A 34 15.18 0.79 4.81
C LEU A 34 15.25 1.32 6.25
N ILE A 35 14.27 2.12 6.66
CA ILE A 35 14.20 2.72 7.99
C ILE A 35 13.59 1.76 9.03
N GLY A 36 12.59 0.98 8.64
CA GLY A 36 11.91 0.08 9.58
C GLY A 36 10.64 -0.53 9.01
N LYS A 37 9.85 -1.11 9.90
CA LYS A 37 8.50 -1.64 9.62
C LYS A 37 7.46 -0.87 10.41
N THR A 38 6.33 -0.66 9.79
CA THR A 38 5.23 0.11 10.35
C THR A 38 4.19 -0.78 11.02
N ASN A 39 3.34 -0.18 11.85
CA ASN A 39 2.16 -0.82 12.41
C ASN A 39 1.07 -1.05 11.34
N LEU A 40 0.19 -2.01 11.59
CA LEU A 40 -0.88 -2.38 10.68
C LEU A 40 -2.02 -3.08 11.44
N ASP A 41 -3.18 -3.24 10.83
CA ASP A 41 -4.19 -4.17 11.31
C ASP A 41 -3.68 -5.62 11.22
N GLN A 42 -3.93 -6.42 12.24
CA GLN A 42 -3.44 -7.79 12.38
C GLN A 42 -3.69 -8.62 11.12
N PHE A 43 -2.62 -9.22 10.59
CA PHE A 43 -2.61 -10.00 9.34
C PHE A 43 -3.26 -9.27 8.15
N ALA A 44 -3.12 -7.96 8.08
CA ALA A 44 -3.72 -7.10 7.06
C ALA A 44 -5.26 -7.25 6.95
N THR A 45 -5.92 -7.64 8.05
CA THR A 45 -7.35 -7.90 8.10
C THR A 45 -8.08 -6.76 8.80
N GLY A 46 -8.53 -5.80 8.04
CA GLY A 46 -9.25 -4.61 8.50
C GLY A 46 -8.97 -3.39 7.62
N LEU A 47 -9.77 -2.35 7.79
CA LEU A 47 -9.65 -1.08 7.06
C LEU A 47 -9.59 0.14 7.97
N VAL A 48 -9.50 -0.08 9.28
CA VAL A 48 -9.63 0.99 10.28
C VAL A 48 -8.30 1.38 10.91
N GLY A 49 -7.34 0.44 11.01
CA GLY A 49 -6.04 0.67 11.64
C GLY A 49 -6.05 0.48 13.15
N THR A 50 -7.11 -0.16 13.70
CA THR A 50 -7.29 -0.34 15.16
C THR A 50 -7.04 -1.75 15.66
N ARG A 51 -6.86 -2.73 14.74
CA ARG A 51 -6.65 -4.14 15.09
C ARG A 51 -5.17 -4.47 15.32
N THR A 52 -4.60 -3.86 16.32
CA THR A 52 -3.18 -4.02 16.64
C THR A 52 -2.95 -3.91 18.15
N PRO A 53 -2.06 -4.74 18.72
CA PRO A 53 -1.68 -4.65 20.13
C PRO A 53 -0.57 -3.61 20.40
N TYR A 54 -0.03 -2.96 19.35
CA TYR A 54 1.13 -2.07 19.43
C TYR A 54 0.78 -0.58 19.49
N GLY A 55 -0.47 -0.26 19.82
CA GLY A 55 -0.98 1.10 19.77
C GLY A 55 -1.69 1.42 18.46
N ILE A 56 -2.63 2.34 18.51
CA ILE A 56 -3.49 2.69 17.39
C ILE A 56 -2.93 3.94 16.71
N CYS A 57 -2.80 3.91 15.40
CA CYS A 57 -2.55 5.10 14.61
C CYS A 57 -3.85 5.90 14.43
N SER A 58 -3.77 7.20 14.54
CA SER A 58 -4.87 8.12 14.22
C SER A 58 -4.59 8.86 12.92
N SER A 59 -5.60 9.45 12.32
CA SER A 59 -5.43 10.36 11.18
C SER A 59 -4.51 11.52 11.57
N VAL A 60 -3.67 11.95 10.63
CA VAL A 60 -2.74 13.07 10.83
C VAL A 60 -3.46 14.41 10.99
N PHE A 61 -4.70 14.51 10.52
CA PHE A 61 -5.50 15.75 10.57
C PHE A 61 -6.29 15.91 11.88
N ASN A 62 -6.78 14.79 12.41
CA ASN A 62 -7.50 14.79 13.68
C ASN A 62 -7.33 13.44 14.38
N ARG A 63 -6.80 13.47 15.59
CA ARG A 63 -6.52 12.29 16.41
C ARG A 63 -7.77 11.53 16.87
N GLU A 64 -8.93 12.11 16.77
CA GLU A 64 -10.22 11.46 17.06
C GLU A 64 -10.69 10.55 15.95
N TYR A 65 -10.14 10.71 14.73
CA TYR A 65 -10.45 9.88 13.58
C TYR A 65 -9.43 8.78 13.36
N MET A 66 -9.91 7.68 12.80
CA MET A 66 -9.08 6.55 12.42
C MET A 66 -8.06 6.96 11.34
N SER A 67 -6.89 6.33 11.37
CA SER A 67 -5.88 6.45 10.30
C SER A 67 -6.29 5.73 9.01
N GLY A 68 -7.33 4.90 9.06
CA GLY A 68 -7.55 3.86 8.06
C GLY A 68 -6.53 2.74 8.17
N GLY A 69 -6.81 1.64 7.49
CA GLY A 69 -6.00 0.40 7.53
C GLY A 69 -6.24 -0.45 6.27
N SER A 70 -5.63 -1.59 6.21
CA SER A 70 -4.76 -2.20 7.24
C SER A 70 -3.36 -1.58 7.32
N SER A 71 -2.85 -0.91 6.28
CA SER A 71 -1.50 -0.30 6.24
C SER A 71 -1.44 1.05 6.96
N SER A 72 -1.95 1.11 8.20
CA SER A 72 -2.12 2.33 8.99
C SER A 72 -0.81 3.10 9.20
N GLY A 73 0.21 2.43 9.72
CA GLY A 73 1.49 3.06 10.02
C GLY A 73 2.25 3.49 8.76
N SER A 74 2.11 2.78 7.64
CA SER A 74 2.71 3.16 6.36
C SER A 74 2.14 4.49 5.87
N SER A 75 0.83 4.65 5.91
CA SER A 75 0.17 5.89 5.52
C SER A 75 0.55 7.05 6.44
N VAL A 76 0.46 6.84 7.75
CA VAL A 76 0.77 7.90 8.74
C VAL A 76 2.23 8.33 8.66
N SER A 77 3.17 7.39 8.44
CA SER A 77 4.60 7.73 8.37
C SER A 77 4.95 8.62 7.17
N VAL A 78 4.29 8.42 6.03
CA VAL A 78 4.44 9.30 4.86
C VAL A 78 3.76 10.64 5.11
N ALA A 79 2.51 10.63 5.57
CA ALA A 79 1.75 11.86 5.81
C ALA A 79 2.36 12.78 6.88
N GLN A 80 3.16 12.22 7.81
CA GLN A 80 3.93 12.96 8.82
C GLN A 80 5.32 13.38 8.32
N GLY A 81 5.69 13.02 7.10
CA GLY A 81 7.00 13.34 6.54
C GLY A 81 8.18 12.57 7.17
N TYR A 82 7.91 11.47 7.88
CA TYR A 82 8.98 10.66 8.47
C TYR A 82 9.79 9.90 7.42
N VAL A 83 9.14 9.54 6.31
CA VAL A 83 9.73 8.85 5.17
C VAL A 83 9.18 9.43 3.87
N SER A 84 9.98 9.38 2.80
CA SER A 84 9.56 9.88 1.47
C SER A 84 8.51 8.98 0.83
N PHE A 85 8.54 7.69 1.12
CA PHE A 85 7.55 6.70 0.68
C PHE A 85 7.50 5.53 1.65
N ALA A 86 6.43 4.77 1.59
CA ALA A 86 6.28 3.52 2.32
C ALA A 86 5.63 2.45 1.44
N LEU A 87 5.89 1.18 1.78
CA LEU A 87 5.17 0.05 1.22
C LEU A 87 4.09 -0.41 2.19
N GLY A 88 3.03 -0.95 1.64
CA GLY A 88 2.00 -1.68 2.36
C GLY A 88 1.39 -2.74 1.48
N THR A 89 0.19 -3.19 1.81
CA THR A 89 -0.58 -4.14 1.02
C THR A 89 -1.99 -3.64 0.80
N ASP A 90 -2.59 -4.06 -0.30
CA ASP A 90 -3.98 -3.76 -0.62
C ASP A 90 -4.65 -5.00 -1.22
N THR A 91 -5.29 -5.79 -0.38
CA THR A 91 -6.08 -6.96 -0.78
C THR A 91 -7.52 -6.56 -1.11
N ALA A 92 -8.08 -5.64 -0.31
CA ALA A 92 -9.47 -5.20 -0.42
C ALA A 92 -9.66 -3.71 -0.06
N GLY A 93 -8.62 -2.89 -0.20
CA GLY A 93 -8.65 -1.45 0.11
C GLY A 93 -7.54 -0.97 1.03
N SER A 94 -6.75 -1.88 1.60
CA SER A 94 -5.77 -1.57 2.66
C SER A 94 -4.61 -0.65 2.25
N GLY A 95 -4.41 -0.39 0.97
CA GLY A 95 -3.50 0.65 0.47
C GLY A 95 -4.21 1.98 0.20
N ARG A 96 -5.43 1.93 -0.29
CA ARG A 96 -6.22 3.11 -0.70
C ARG A 96 -6.91 3.78 0.48
N VAL A 97 -7.54 3.02 1.36
CA VAL A 97 -8.30 3.57 2.50
C VAL A 97 -7.41 4.39 3.45
N PRO A 98 -6.26 3.88 3.95
CA PRO A 98 -5.43 4.69 4.83
C PRO A 98 -4.80 5.88 4.11
N ALA A 99 -4.51 5.79 2.82
CA ALA A 99 -4.05 6.95 2.03
C ALA A 99 -5.11 8.04 1.96
N MET A 100 -6.37 7.68 1.72
CA MET A 100 -7.52 8.60 1.73
C MET A 100 -7.66 9.28 3.09
N CYS A 101 -7.59 8.53 4.19
CA CYS A 101 -7.74 9.07 5.56
C CYS A 101 -6.61 10.03 5.96
N ASN A 102 -5.48 10.01 5.27
CA ASN A 102 -4.30 10.83 5.57
C ASN A 102 -3.88 11.75 4.41
N HIS A 103 -4.72 11.88 3.38
CA HIS A 103 -4.56 12.80 2.26
C HIS A 103 -3.21 12.65 1.54
N ILE A 104 -2.82 11.43 1.25
CA ILE A 104 -1.63 11.08 0.47
C ILE A 104 -1.99 10.16 -0.71
N ILE A 105 -1.03 9.88 -1.56
CA ILE A 105 -1.20 8.94 -2.66
C ILE A 105 -1.09 7.51 -2.12
N GLY A 106 -2.12 6.70 -2.38
CA GLY A 106 -2.11 5.25 -2.18
C GLY A 106 -2.22 4.52 -3.52
N TYR A 107 -1.09 4.08 -4.05
CA TYR A 107 -1.04 3.42 -5.34
C TYR A 107 -1.15 1.90 -5.19
N LYS A 108 -2.26 1.35 -5.67
CA LYS A 108 -2.47 -0.10 -5.81
C LYS A 108 -2.38 -0.46 -7.30
N PRO A 109 -1.29 -1.07 -7.75
CA PRO A 109 -1.17 -1.51 -9.14
C PRO A 109 -2.09 -2.69 -9.45
N THR A 110 -2.11 -3.10 -10.70
CA THR A 110 -2.70 -4.39 -11.08
C THR A 110 -1.97 -5.51 -10.35
N ARG A 111 -2.72 -6.46 -9.81
CA ARG A 111 -2.18 -7.62 -9.10
C ARG A 111 -1.16 -8.37 -9.98
N GLY A 112 -0.04 -8.71 -9.36
CA GLY A 112 1.06 -9.44 -10.00
C GLY A 112 2.05 -8.54 -10.75
N LEU A 113 1.81 -7.24 -10.87
CA LEU A 113 2.83 -6.32 -11.39
C LEU A 113 3.96 -6.10 -10.39
N LEU A 114 3.64 -6.05 -9.11
CA LEU A 114 4.61 -6.09 -8.03
C LEU A 114 4.60 -7.48 -7.41
N SER A 115 5.76 -8.11 -7.29
CA SER A 115 5.86 -9.41 -6.64
C SER A 115 5.46 -9.33 -5.17
N ALA A 116 4.63 -10.26 -4.72
CA ALA A 116 4.26 -10.44 -3.32
C ALA A 116 5.15 -11.48 -2.61
N ARG A 117 6.23 -11.95 -3.24
CA ARG A 117 7.18 -12.87 -2.62
C ARG A 117 7.85 -12.22 -1.40
N GLY A 118 7.85 -12.94 -0.29
CA GLY A 118 8.37 -12.44 0.99
C GLY A 118 7.38 -11.58 1.78
N VAL A 119 6.16 -11.37 1.26
CA VAL A 119 5.07 -10.71 1.98
C VAL A 119 4.22 -11.76 2.69
N VAL A 120 3.88 -11.50 3.96
CA VAL A 120 2.94 -12.36 4.69
C VAL A 120 1.55 -12.19 4.09
N ALA A 121 0.99 -13.30 3.62
CA ALA A 121 -0.28 -13.26 2.91
C ALA A 121 -1.48 -13.03 3.84
N ALA A 122 -2.40 -12.18 3.41
CA ALA A 122 -3.78 -12.14 3.89
C ALA A 122 -4.66 -13.05 3.01
N CYS A 123 -4.59 -12.86 1.69
CA CYS A 123 -5.22 -13.72 0.70
C CYS A 123 -4.34 -13.74 -0.56
N ARG A 124 -3.54 -14.79 -0.75
CA ARG A 124 -2.52 -14.86 -1.83
C ARG A 124 -3.04 -14.56 -3.21
N SER A 125 -4.27 -14.96 -3.51
CA SER A 125 -4.89 -14.77 -4.80
C SER A 125 -5.38 -13.32 -5.06
N LEU A 126 -5.44 -12.48 -4.03
CA LEU A 126 -5.91 -11.10 -4.10
C LEU A 126 -4.87 -10.08 -3.64
N ASP A 127 -3.89 -10.49 -2.84
CA ASP A 127 -2.89 -9.60 -2.28
C ASP A 127 -2.16 -8.81 -3.36
N CYS A 128 -1.96 -7.54 -3.08
CA CYS A 128 -1.21 -6.64 -3.92
C CYS A 128 -0.34 -5.75 -3.04
N VAL A 129 0.94 -5.64 -3.35
CA VAL A 129 1.80 -4.63 -2.72
C VAL A 129 1.30 -3.25 -3.15
N SER A 130 1.21 -2.32 -2.21
CA SER A 130 0.82 -0.93 -2.45
C SER A 130 1.95 0.02 -2.05
N ILE A 131 1.97 1.19 -2.69
CA ILE A 131 2.95 2.24 -2.48
C ILE A 131 2.24 3.46 -1.91
N PHE A 132 2.80 4.03 -0.85
CA PHE A 132 2.38 5.29 -0.26
C PHE A 132 3.43 6.35 -0.54
N SER A 133 3.00 7.51 -0.99
CA SER A 133 3.86 8.66 -1.23
C SER A 133 3.06 9.96 -1.12
N GLU A 134 3.74 11.07 -1.00
CA GLU A 134 3.11 12.38 -0.97
C GLU A 134 2.67 12.82 -2.37
N THR A 135 3.45 12.45 -3.39
CA THR A 135 3.18 12.85 -4.77
C THR A 135 3.00 11.65 -5.72
N ILE A 136 2.26 11.87 -6.82
CA ILE A 136 2.13 10.89 -7.90
C ILE A 136 3.49 10.58 -8.53
N ARG A 137 4.36 11.59 -8.64
CA ARG A 137 5.71 11.43 -9.20
C ARG A 137 6.54 10.43 -8.40
N ASP A 138 6.49 10.52 -7.08
CA ASP A 138 7.19 9.60 -6.19
C ASP A 138 6.61 8.19 -6.28
N ALA A 139 5.27 8.07 -6.31
CA ALA A 139 4.62 6.78 -6.54
C ALA A 139 5.04 6.14 -7.87
N GLN A 140 5.14 6.92 -8.94
CA GLN A 140 5.59 6.46 -10.24
C GLN A 140 7.06 6.03 -10.22
N LEU A 141 7.93 6.80 -9.57
CA LEU A 141 9.35 6.48 -9.43
C LEU A 141 9.54 5.17 -8.69
N VAL A 142 8.95 5.03 -7.50
CA VAL A 142 9.00 3.79 -6.71
C VAL A 142 8.39 2.63 -7.50
N GLY A 143 7.22 2.83 -8.12
CA GLY A 143 6.55 1.84 -8.95
C GLY A 143 7.41 1.34 -10.10
N SER A 144 8.13 2.23 -10.78
CA SER A 144 9.02 1.87 -11.90
C SER A 144 10.20 0.97 -11.47
N ILE A 145 10.69 1.14 -10.25
CA ILE A 145 11.78 0.34 -9.68
C ILE A 145 11.29 -1.07 -9.31
N VAL A 146 10.13 -1.17 -8.67
CA VAL A 146 9.63 -2.44 -8.11
C VAL A 146 8.77 -3.24 -9.08
N CYS A 147 8.31 -2.65 -10.19
CA CYS A 147 7.54 -3.33 -11.24
C CYS A 147 8.45 -4.20 -12.10
N GLN A 148 8.82 -5.36 -11.56
CA GLN A 148 9.68 -6.32 -12.24
C GLN A 148 9.10 -7.73 -12.13
N PHE A 149 9.32 -8.54 -13.15
CA PHE A 149 8.90 -9.93 -13.14
C PHE A 149 9.75 -10.76 -12.16
N ASP A 150 9.07 -11.48 -11.28
CA ASP A 150 9.69 -12.41 -10.35
C ASP A 150 9.27 -13.85 -10.70
N ALA A 151 10.18 -14.62 -11.27
CA ALA A 151 9.93 -16.01 -11.65
C ALA A 151 9.63 -16.95 -10.46
N LYS A 152 9.90 -16.51 -9.23
CA LYS A 152 9.63 -17.26 -7.99
C LYS A 152 8.28 -16.93 -7.38
N ASP A 153 7.56 -15.94 -7.91
CA ASP A 153 6.19 -15.62 -7.51
C ASP A 153 5.20 -16.10 -8.57
N ASN A 154 4.40 -17.10 -8.23
CA ASN A 154 3.41 -17.70 -9.13
C ASN A 154 2.34 -16.71 -9.62
N TYR A 155 2.18 -15.57 -8.97
CA TYR A 155 1.25 -14.52 -9.37
C TYR A 155 1.93 -13.37 -10.11
N SER A 156 3.27 -13.35 -10.20
CA SER A 156 3.98 -12.31 -10.90
C SER A 156 3.68 -12.34 -12.39
N ARG A 157 3.56 -11.14 -12.98
CA ARG A 157 3.26 -10.97 -14.40
C ARG A 157 4.41 -10.26 -15.10
N SER A 158 4.80 -10.77 -16.24
CA SER A 158 5.65 -10.02 -17.15
C SER A 158 4.82 -8.90 -17.78
N PHE A 159 5.26 -7.67 -17.61
CA PHE A 159 4.58 -6.49 -18.14
C PHE A 159 5.59 -5.56 -18.81
N GLN A 160 5.28 -5.14 -20.01
CA GLN A 160 5.96 -4.01 -20.64
C GLN A 160 5.09 -2.77 -20.43
N ILE A 161 5.66 -1.74 -19.80
CA ILE A 161 5.02 -0.43 -19.76
C ILE A 161 4.99 0.07 -21.21
N ARG A 162 3.85 -0.11 -21.86
CA ARG A 162 3.61 0.53 -23.16
C ARG A 162 3.25 1.98 -22.89
N SER A 163 3.71 2.86 -23.77
CA SER A 163 3.21 4.25 -23.79
C SER A 163 1.68 4.21 -23.78
N CYS A 164 1.08 5.06 -22.95
CA CYS A 164 -0.37 5.07 -22.81
C CYS A 164 -0.99 5.52 -24.14
N PRO A 165 -1.71 4.64 -24.87
CA PRO A 165 -2.25 4.99 -26.19
C PRO A 165 -3.32 6.09 -26.14
N TRP A 166 -3.76 6.48 -24.96
CA TRP A 166 -4.73 7.55 -24.73
C TRP A 166 -4.21 8.94 -25.07
N ILE A 167 -2.89 9.12 -25.01
CA ILE A 167 -2.26 10.42 -25.32
C ILE A 167 -2.30 10.72 -26.82
N GLU A 168 -2.50 9.69 -27.64
CA GLU A 168 -2.53 9.81 -29.11
C GLU A 168 -3.95 9.99 -29.66
N THR A 169 -4.99 9.86 -28.81
CA THR A 169 -6.39 10.04 -29.23
C THR A 169 -6.88 11.45 -28.92
N SER A 170 -7.43 12.12 -29.91
CA SER A 170 -8.04 13.44 -29.77
C SER A 170 -9.30 13.44 -28.90
N THR A 171 -9.91 12.27 -28.67
CA THR A 171 -11.12 12.10 -27.85
C THR A 171 -11.10 10.79 -27.10
N PHE A 172 -11.56 10.79 -25.85
CA PHE A 172 -11.80 9.59 -25.07
C PHE A 172 -13.12 9.74 -24.29
N ARG A 173 -13.73 8.61 -23.96
CA ARG A 173 -14.95 8.56 -23.12
C ARG A 173 -14.58 8.06 -21.74
N PHE A 174 -15.12 8.72 -20.73
CA PHE A 174 -15.01 8.30 -19.34
C PHE A 174 -16.38 8.38 -18.67
N GLY A 175 -16.59 7.55 -17.64
CA GLY A 175 -17.77 7.56 -16.81
C GLY A 175 -17.51 8.26 -15.49
N ILE A 176 -18.49 9.03 -15.05
CA ILE A 176 -18.54 9.58 -13.69
C ILE A 176 -19.82 9.08 -13.02
N ALA A 177 -19.77 8.89 -11.69
CA ALA A 177 -20.99 8.58 -10.94
C ALA A 177 -21.94 9.77 -11.03
N ASN A 178 -23.23 9.50 -11.23
CA ASN A 178 -24.25 10.55 -11.22
C ASN A 178 -24.51 11.05 -9.78
N GLU A 179 -25.18 12.21 -9.66
CA GLU A 179 -25.45 12.82 -8.36
C GLU A 179 -26.28 11.93 -7.44
N GLU A 180 -27.22 11.16 -7.94
CA GLU A 180 -28.03 10.23 -7.15
C GLU A 180 -27.18 9.13 -6.50
N THR A 181 -26.17 8.63 -7.22
CA THR A 181 -25.23 7.65 -6.68
C THR A 181 -24.32 8.26 -5.61
N LEU A 182 -23.95 9.55 -5.76
CA LEU A 182 -23.13 10.29 -4.80
C LEU A 182 -23.91 10.72 -3.55
N LEU A 183 -25.20 11.05 -3.69
CA LEU A 183 -26.07 11.41 -2.57
C LEU A 183 -26.21 10.27 -1.54
N PHE A 184 -26.17 9.01 -1.98
CA PHE A 184 -26.20 7.87 -1.08
C PHE A 184 -25.05 7.85 -0.05
N PHE A 185 -23.93 8.47 -0.37
CA PHE A 185 -22.80 8.59 0.55
C PHE A 185 -22.82 9.87 1.39
N ASN A 186 -23.59 10.88 1.01
CA ASN A 186 -23.61 12.19 1.65
C ASN A 186 -24.68 12.35 2.75
N ASP A 187 -25.77 11.58 2.71
CA ASP A 187 -26.85 11.68 3.71
C ASP A 187 -26.48 11.24 5.13
N GLN A 188 -25.27 10.69 5.31
CA GLN A 188 -24.74 10.31 6.62
C GLN A 188 -23.63 11.25 7.15
N LEU A 189 -23.29 12.30 6.39
CA LEU A 189 -22.21 13.24 6.74
C LEU A 189 -22.71 14.65 7.06
N ASN A 190 -24.04 14.87 7.09
CA ASN A 190 -24.67 16.12 7.54
C ASN A 190 -25.28 15.97 8.93
#